data_78d2f8c3d45cf395d24b48f37dbb664c
#
_entry.id   78d2f8c3d45cf395d24b48f37dbb664c
#
_cell.length_a   1.000
_cell.length_b   1.000
_cell.length_c   1.000
_cell.angle_alpha   90.00
_cell.angle_beta   90.00
_cell.angle_gamma   90.00
#
_symmetry.space_group_name_H-M   'P 1'
#
loop_
_entity.id
_entity.type
_entity.pdbx_description
1 polymer ?
#
loop_
_entity_poly.entity_id
_entity_poly.type
_entity_poly.pdbx_seq_one_letter_code
_entity_poly.pdbx_strand_id
1 'polypeptide(L)'
;MSPAERTSPRQDLLPRYGHKERLTHWAVAVAYVALFLSGLALFHPFFYWTSALFGGGPFMRIIHPFLGAAFALLFYVYALRLVRDNLLVPSDRKWLAGMFRYMNRQGDDVPVEGKYNAGQKLMYWSMIA
;
A
#
# COMPACT_ATOMS: atom_id res chain seq x y z
N MET A 1 1.91 46.98 28.53
CA MET A 1 1.17 46.40 27.42
C MET A 1 1.88 45.10 27.05
N SER A 2 1.27 44.01 27.41
CA SER A 2 1.79 42.65 27.23
C SER A 2 1.75 42.24 25.73
N PRO A 3 2.83 41.66 25.18
CA PRO A 3 2.77 41.11 23.84
C PRO A 3 1.90 39.84 23.90
N ALA A 4 0.77 39.89 23.22
CA ALA A 4 -0.13 38.79 23.11
C ALA A 4 0.63 37.51 22.60
N GLU A 5 0.63 36.51 23.45
CA GLU A 5 0.94 35.13 23.10
C GLU A 5 0.19 34.74 21.82
N ARG A 6 0.92 34.72 20.72
CA ARG A 6 0.49 34.00 19.53
C ARG A 6 0.58 32.53 19.87
N THR A 7 -0.46 31.98 20.48
CA THR A 7 -0.72 30.56 20.50
C THR A 7 -0.85 30.13 19.05
N SER A 8 0.25 29.65 18.50
CA SER A 8 0.25 28.88 17.26
C SER A 8 -0.82 27.80 17.40
N PRO A 9 -1.81 27.67 16.51
CA PRO A 9 -2.73 26.54 16.56
C PRO A 9 -1.85 25.30 16.47
N ARG A 10 -1.83 24.47 17.51
CA ARG A 10 -1.32 23.11 17.40
C ARG A 10 -2.08 22.52 16.23
N GLN A 11 -1.39 22.32 15.11
CA GLN A 11 -1.88 21.48 14.06
C GLN A 11 -2.05 20.11 14.73
N ASP A 12 -3.26 19.79 15.11
CA ASP A 12 -3.62 18.46 15.55
C ASP A 12 -3.28 17.54 14.37
N LEU A 13 -2.09 16.93 14.45
CA LEU A 13 -1.61 15.97 13.50
C LEU A 13 -2.54 14.76 13.61
N LEU A 14 -3.64 14.81 12.87
CA LEU A 14 -4.55 13.68 12.77
C LEU A 14 -3.74 12.48 12.29
N PRO A 15 -3.70 11.38 13.04
CA PRO A 15 -2.95 10.20 12.64
C PRO A 15 -3.57 9.69 11.34
N ARG A 16 -2.85 9.86 10.21
CA ARG A 16 -3.31 9.49 8.86
C ARG A 16 -3.60 7.99 8.74
N TYR A 17 -2.93 7.19 9.56
CA TYR A 17 -3.08 5.73 9.62
C TYR A 17 -3.16 5.26 11.07
N GLY A 18 -4.21 4.48 11.38
CA GLY A 18 -4.36 3.83 12.67
C GLY A 18 -3.38 2.67 12.88
N HIS A 19 -3.17 2.29 14.14
CA HIS A 19 -2.30 1.16 14.47
C HIS A 19 -2.72 -0.15 13.78
N LYS A 20 -4.02 -0.39 13.62
CA LYS A 20 -4.57 -1.57 12.93
C LYS A 20 -4.22 -1.57 11.45
N GLU A 21 -4.29 -0.43 10.78
CA GLU A 21 -3.93 -0.29 9.36
C GLU A 21 -2.42 -0.56 9.16
N ARG A 22 -1.58 -0.01 10.03
CA ARG A 22 -0.13 -0.23 10.00
C ARG A 22 0.21 -1.70 10.24
N LEU A 23 -0.40 -2.34 11.23
CA LEU A 23 -0.17 -3.76 11.53
C LEU A 23 -0.58 -4.64 10.36
N THR A 24 -1.75 -4.41 9.78
CA THR A 24 -2.23 -5.17 8.61
C THR A 24 -1.31 -4.97 7.40
N HIS A 25 -0.86 -3.74 7.16
CA HIS A 25 0.10 -3.45 6.09
C HIS A 25 1.40 -4.24 6.29
N TRP A 26 1.98 -4.25 7.50
CA TRP A 26 3.20 -4.99 7.78
C TRP A 26 3.02 -6.50 7.68
N ALA A 27 1.87 -7.04 8.09
CA ALA A 27 1.55 -8.46 7.92
C ALA A 27 1.53 -8.85 6.43
N VAL A 28 0.89 -8.05 5.58
CA VAL A 28 0.88 -8.24 4.12
C VAL A 28 2.29 -8.13 3.55
N ALA A 29 3.08 -7.13 3.97
CA ALA A 29 4.44 -6.93 3.49
C ALA A 29 5.37 -8.11 3.83
N VAL A 30 5.32 -8.60 5.06
CA VAL A 30 6.10 -9.76 5.48
C VAL A 30 5.70 -11.02 4.72
N ALA A 31 4.39 -11.27 4.56
CA ALA A 31 3.89 -12.39 3.77
C ALA A 31 4.34 -12.30 2.31
N TYR A 32 4.30 -11.11 1.72
CA TYR A 32 4.80 -10.86 0.35
C TYR A 32 6.29 -11.16 0.22
N VAL A 33 7.12 -10.66 1.14
CA VAL A 33 8.58 -10.90 1.11
C VAL A 33 8.88 -12.39 1.24
N ALA A 34 8.21 -13.10 2.15
CA ALA A 34 8.38 -14.54 2.31
C ALA A 34 7.96 -15.31 1.03
N LEU A 35 6.82 -14.93 0.45
CA LEU A 35 6.33 -15.51 -0.82
C LEU A 35 7.30 -15.22 -1.97
N PHE A 36 7.81 -13.99 -2.07
CA PHE A 36 8.76 -13.57 -3.10
C PHE A 36 10.08 -14.35 -2.99
N LEU A 37 10.68 -14.43 -1.80
CA LEU A 37 11.95 -15.14 -1.59
C LEU A 37 11.81 -16.64 -1.85
N SER A 38 10.71 -17.26 -1.42
CA SER A 38 10.45 -18.68 -1.71
C SER A 38 10.20 -18.91 -3.20
N GLY A 39 9.53 -17.96 -3.88
CA GLY A 39 9.30 -18.02 -5.32
C GLY A 39 10.57 -17.88 -6.15
N LEU A 40 11.49 -16.99 -5.76
CA LEU A 40 12.78 -16.82 -6.43
C LEU A 40 13.59 -18.12 -6.47
N ALA A 41 13.63 -18.86 -5.37
CA ALA A 41 14.34 -20.13 -5.30
C ALA A 41 13.71 -21.22 -6.22
N LEU A 42 12.39 -21.15 -6.46
CA LEU A 42 11.69 -22.04 -7.39
C LEU A 42 11.86 -21.60 -8.84
N PHE A 43 12.05 -20.32 -9.06
CA PHE A 43 12.10 -19.71 -10.39
C PHE A 43 13.43 -19.97 -11.10
N HIS A 44 14.59 -19.81 -10.40
CA HIS A 44 15.89 -19.88 -11.05
C HIS A 44 16.97 -20.47 -10.11
N PRO A 45 17.85 -21.38 -10.61
CA PRO A 45 18.90 -22.03 -9.80
C PRO A 45 19.84 -21.05 -9.08
N PHE A 46 20.11 -19.89 -9.67
CA PHE A 46 20.95 -18.86 -9.04
C PHE A 46 20.43 -18.42 -7.67
N PHE A 47 19.10 -18.39 -7.49
CA PHE A 47 18.47 -17.99 -6.25
C PHE A 47 18.19 -19.16 -5.30
N TYR A 48 18.61 -20.38 -5.65
CA TYR A 48 18.30 -21.58 -4.86
C TYR A 48 18.81 -21.50 -3.40
N TRP A 49 19.83 -20.69 -3.15
CA TRP A 49 20.33 -20.44 -1.79
C TRP A 49 19.28 -19.86 -0.84
N THR A 50 18.27 -19.13 -1.37
CA THR A 50 17.16 -18.61 -0.55
C THR A 50 16.30 -19.72 0.04
N SER A 51 16.33 -20.93 -0.53
CA SER A 51 15.65 -22.10 0.03
C SER A 51 16.12 -22.46 1.44
N ALA A 52 17.35 -22.13 1.78
CA ALA A 52 17.91 -22.36 3.12
C ALA A 52 17.13 -21.62 4.21
N LEU A 53 16.56 -20.46 3.89
CA LEU A 53 15.70 -19.68 4.79
C LEU A 53 14.39 -20.41 5.16
N PHE A 54 13.99 -21.38 4.34
CA PHE A 54 12.74 -22.12 4.46
C PHE A 54 12.97 -23.64 4.76
N GLY A 55 14.14 -24.00 5.27
CA GLY A 55 14.44 -25.40 5.59
C GLY A 55 14.84 -26.29 4.40
N GLY A 56 15.24 -25.67 3.30
CA GLY A 56 15.70 -26.35 2.08
C GLY A 56 14.63 -26.53 1.00
N GLY A 57 15.08 -26.95 -0.19
CA GLY A 57 14.24 -27.01 -1.38
C GLY A 57 12.98 -27.89 -1.27
N PRO A 58 13.04 -29.11 -0.71
CA PRO A 58 11.86 -29.94 -0.55
C PRO A 58 10.79 -29.29 0.34
N PHE A 59 11.18 -28.74 1.47
CA PHE A 59 10.26 -28.10 2.41
C PHE A 59 9.68 -26.78 1.82
N MET A 60 10.52 -26.01 1.13
CA MET A 60 10.09 -24.80 0.48
C MET A 60 8.99 -25.04 -0.58
N ARG A 61 9.09 -26.13 -1.37
CA ARG A 61 8.04 -26.50 -2.34
C ARG A 61 6.68 -26.77 -1.69
N ILE A 62 6.70 -27.27 -0.47
CA ILE A 62 5.49 -27.52 0.31
C ILE A 62 4.96 -26.21 0.88
N ILE A 63 5.82 -25.39 1.46
CA ILE A 63 5.38 -24.18 2.18
C ILE A 63 4.98 -23.02 1.24
N HIS A 64 5.57 -22.92 0.05
CA HIS A 64 5.32 -21.83 -0.90
C HIS A 64 3.83 -21.64 -1.25
N PRO A 65 3.05 -22.68 -1.63
CA PRO A 65 1.64 -22.51 -1.92
C PRO A 65 0.81 -22.08 -0.69
N PHE A 66 1.19 -22.52 0.52
CA PHE A 66 0.54 -22.04 1.75
C PHE A 66 0.86 -20.57 2.04
N LEU A 67 2.08 -20.14 1.80
CA LEU A 67 2.45 -18.72 1.86
C LEU A 67 1.65 -17.90 0.83
N GLY A 68 1.46 -18.44 -0.38
CA GLY A 68 0.64 -17.82 -1.42
C GLY A 68 -0.81 -17.67 -1.00
N ALA A 69 -1.41 -18.72 -0.46
CA ALA A 69 -2.78 -18.67 0.06
C ALA A 69 -2.94 -17.70 1.22
N ALA A 70 -2.01 -17.71 2.18
CA ALA A 70 -2.00 -16.79 3.31
C ALA A 70 -1.83 -15.34 2.84
N PHE A 71 -0.92 -15.08 1.91
CA PHE A 71 -0.73 -13.75 1.31
C PHE A 71 -2.00 -13.28 0.61
N ALA A 72 -2.61 -14.12 -0.24
CA ALA A 72 -3.83 -13.77 -0.95
C ALA A 72 -4.96 -13.40 0.02
N LEU A 73 -5.17 -14.20 1.06
CA LEU A 73 -6.18 -13.93 2.08
C LEU A 73 -5.92 -12.57 2.79
N LEU A 74 -4.69 -12.36 3.27
CA LEU A 74 -4.31 -11.11 3.95
C LEU A 74 -4.44 -9.91 3.01
N PHE A 75 -4.00 -10.05 1.76
CA PHE A 75 -4.08 -9.00 0.74
C PHE A 75 -5.54 -8.61 0.46
N TYR A 76 -6.41 -9.59 0.20
CA TYR A 76 -7.82 -9.28 -0.07
C TYR A 76 -8.54 -8.70 1.13
N VAL A 77 -8.28 -9.21 2.34
CA VAL A 77 -8.85 -8.61 3.57
C VAL A 77 -8.40 -7.15 3.73
N TYR A 78 -7.13 -6.86 3.45
CA TYR A 78 -6.61 -5.50 3.51
C TYR A 78 -7.22 -4.62 2.41
N ALA A 79 -7.27 -5.13 1.18
CA ALA A 79 -7.87 -4.43 0.05
C ALA A 79 -9.36 -4.10 0.31
N LEU A 80 -10.16 -5.07 0.75
CA LEU A 80 -11.58 -4.84 1.05
C LEU A 80 -11.82 -3.75 2.10
N ARG A 81 -10.91 -3.62 3.09
CA ARG A 81 -11.00 -2.54 4.08
C ARG A 81 -10.79 -1.14 3.46
N LEU A 82 -10.03 -1.06 2.39
CA LEU A 82 -9.70 0.19 1.72
C LEU A 82 -10.63 0.54 0.57
N VAL A 83 -11.57 -0.33 0.19
CA VAL A 83 -12.51 -0.11 -0.94
C VAL A 83 -13.22 1.23 -0.83
N ARG A 84 -13.77 1.54 0.36
CA ARG A 84 -14.55 2.77 0.57
C ARG A 84 -13.71 4.04 0.33
N ASP A 85 -12.46 4.03 0.74
CA ASP A 85 -11.55 5.16 0.58
C ASP A 85 -11.05 5.30 -0.87
N ASN A 86 -11.18 4.25 -1.68
CA ASN A 86 -10.73 4.17 -3.06
C ASN A 86 -11.87 4.21 -4.09
N LEU A 87 -13.11 4.50 -3.67
CA LEU A 87 -14.20 4.72 -4.61
C LEU A 87 -13.92 5.97 -5.45
N LEU A 88 -14.15 5.83 -6.76
CA LEU A 88 -13.98 6.92 -7.71
C LEU A 88 -15.10 7.94 -7.52
N VAL A 89 -14.74 9.22 -7.45
CA VAL A 89 -15.66 10.35 -7.34
C VAL A 89 -15.50 11.27 -8.55
N PRO A 90 -16.50 12.13 -8.87
CA PRO A 90 -16.44 13.01 -10.04
C PRO A 90 -15.21 13.92 -10.10
N SER A 91 -14.67 14.34 -8.95
CA SER A 91 -13.44 15.13 -8.85
C SER A 91 -12.19 14.38 -9.34
N ASP A 92 -12.18 13.03 -9.28
CA ASP A 92 -11.06 12.23 -9.77
C ASP A 92 -10.85 12.42 -11.28
N ARG A 93 -11.93 12.63 -12.06
CA ARG A 93 -11.82 12.92 -13.50
C ARG A 93 -11.11 14.26 -13.75
N LYS A 94 -11.41 15.29 -12.94
CA LYS A 94 -10.74 16.59 -13.03
C LYS A 94 -9.27 16.47 -12.65
N TRP A 95 -8.98 15.66 -11.63
CA TRP A 95 -7.61 15.38 -11.21
C TRP A 95 -6.82 14.69 -12.32
N LEU A 96 -7.39 13.67 -12.98
CA LEU A 96 -6.74 12.96 -14.10
C LEU A 96 -6.45 13.91 -15.27
N ALA A 97 -7.37 14.80 -15.60
CA ALA A 97 -7.16 15.80 -16.65
C ALA A 97 -6.04 16.80 -16.30
N GLY A 98 -5.84 17.09 -15.00
CA GLY A 98 -4.78 17.95 -14.46
C GLY A 98 -3.51 17.23 -14.05
N MET A 99 -3.42 15.91 -14.22
CA MET A 99 -2.36 15.07 -13.66
C MET A 99 -0.95 15.53 -14.01
N PHE A 100 -0.72 15.90 -15.26
CA PHE A 100 0.61 16.40 -15.72
C PHE A 100 1.00 17.72 -15.05
N ARG A 101 0.05 18.63 -14.84
CA ARG A 101 0.29 19.88 -14.09
C ARG A 101 0.59 19.60 -12.64
N TYR A 102 -0.15 18.68 -12.03
CA TYR A 102 0.08 18.24 -10.65
C TYR A 102 1.48 17.64 -10.46
N MET A 103 1.93 16.77 -11.39
CA MET A 103 3.27 16.18 -11.37
C MET A 103 4.38 17.22 -11.53
N ASN A 104 4.17 18.27 -12.31
CA ASN A 104 5.11 19.37 -12.52
C ASN A 104 5.06 20.45 -11.42
N ARG A 105 4.40 20.20 -10.29
CA ARG A 105 4.22 21.16 -9.18
C ARG A 105 3.56 22.50 -9.59
N GLN A 106 2.78 22.49 -10.66
CA GLN A 106 2.01 23.65 -11.16
C GLN A 106 0.51 23.48 -10.93
N GLY A 107 0.10 22.55 -10.06
CA GLY A 107 -1.29 22.12 -9.92
C GLY A 107 -1.86 22.34 -8.53
N ASP A 108 -1.60 23.50 -7.92
CA ASP A 108 -2.17 23.83 -6.60
C ASP A 108 -3.72 23.89 -6.60
N ASP A 109 -4.31 24.02 -7.79
CA ASP A 109 -5.76 24.12 -8.05
C ASP A 109 -6.40 22.76 -8.41
N VAL A 110 -5.64 21.65 -8.41
CA VAL A 110 -6.21 20.35 -8.76
C VAL A 110 -6.90 19.75 -7.53
N PRO A 111 -8.24 19.58 -7.55
CA PRO A 111 -8.99 19.15 -6.38
C PRO A 111 -8.63 17.69 -6.00
N VAL A 112 -8.26 17.48 -4.74
CA VAL A 112 -8.10 16.15 -4.14
C VAL A 112 -9.19 15.98 -3.11
N GLU A 113 -10.16 15.13 -3.38
CA GLU A 113 -11.23 14.79 -2.44
C GLU A 113 -10.96 13.42 -1.81
N GLY A 114 -11.00 13.39 -0.47
CA GLY A 114 -10.83 12.18 0.32
C GLY A 114 -9.37 11.90 0.70
N LYS A 115 -9.13 10.66 1.16
CA LYS A 115 -7.84 10.21 1.69
C LYS A 115 -6.79 10.01 0.60
N TYR A 116 -7.22 9.64 -0.60
CA TYR A 116 -6.38 9.27 -1.75
C TYR A 116 -6.72 10.09 -2.98
N ASN A 117 -5.69 10.43 -3.78
CA ASN A 117 -5.88 11.06 -5.08
C ASN A 117 -6.29 10.03 -6.15
N ALA A 118 -6.75 10.51 -7.31
CA ALA A 118 -7.23 9.63 -8.38
C ALA A 118 -6.16 8.63 -8.88
N GLY A 119 -4.89 9.03 -8.93
CA GLY A 119 -3.80 8.13 -9.32
C GLY A 119 -3.62 6.97 -8.34
N GLN A 120 -3.71 7.24 -7.03
CA GLN A 120 -3.64 6.21 -5.99
C GLN A 120 -4.85 5.28 -6.05
N LYS A 121 -6.05 5.79 -6.33
CA LYS A 121 -7.26 4.99 -6.53
C LYS A 121 -7.15 4.09 -7.75
N LEU A 122 -6.65 4.59 -8.88
CA LEU A 122 -6.42 3.77 -10.07
C LEU A 122 -5.39 2.67 -9.81
N MET A 123 -4.29 2.98 -9.12
CA MET A 123 -3.30 1.99 -8.73
C MET A 123 -3.92 0.91 -7.83
N TYR A 124 -4.73 1.30 -6.86
CA TYR A 124 -5.45 0.35 -6.00
C TYR A 124 -6.32 -0.61 -6.84
N TRP A 125 -7.14 -0.10 -7.76
CA TRP A 125 -8.01 -0.92 -8.60
C TRP A 125 -7.22 -1.81 -9.57
N SER A 126 -6.10 -1.34 -10.11
CA SER A 126 -5.23 -2.14 -10.97
C SER A 126 -4.56 -3.31 -10.25
N MET A 127 -4.38 -3.23 -8.92
CA MET A 127 -3.80 -4.31 -8.11
C MET A 127 -4.83 -5.37 -7.71
N ILE A 128 -6.13 -5.06 -7.75
CA ILE A 128 -7.21 -5.97 -7.34
C ILE A 128 -7.87 -6.65 -8.54
N ALA A 129 -7.89 -5.97 -9.69
CA ALA A 129 -8.46 -6.49 -10.93
C ALA A 129 -7.57 -7.58 -11.52
#